data_beeb567c2d644c8f94112296d8146843
#
_entry.id   beeb567c2d644c8f94112296d8146843
#
_cell.length_a   1.000
_cell.length_b   1.000
_cell.length_c   1.000
_cell.angle_alpha   90.00
_cell.angle_beta   90.00
_cell.angle_gamma   90.00
#
_symmetry.space_group_name_H-M   'P 1'
#
loop_
_entity.id
_entity.type
_entity.pdbx_description
1 polymer ?
#
loop_
_entity_poly.entity_id
_entity_poly.type
_entity_poly.pdbx_seq_one_letter_code
_entity_poly.pdbx_strand_id
1 'polypeptide(L)'
;MIKRSLEDLQGRCLLIVEDDYMIATDLTRWFEDAGAEVVGPAGSLGKALALVTTNHDRLDGAVLDVNIRDEQVFPVADALSATGVPFIFATGYDAHIIPEIYGDVPRCEKPVDAVQLARLLGQVVGQ
;
A
#
# COMPACT_ATOMS: atom_id res chain seq x y z
N MET A 1 19.14 7.65 -8.09
CA MET A 1 17.74 8.04 -7.82
C MET A 1 16.83 6.84 -7.76
N ILE A 2 16.64 6.13 -8.87
CA ILE A 2 15.80 4.92 -8.91
C ILE A 2 16.31 3.88 -7.93
N LYS A 3 17.60 3.59 -7.99
CA LYS A 3 18.26 2.61 -7.15
C LYS A 3 18.11 2.96 -5.67
N ARG A 4 18.22 4.25 -5.34
CA ARG A 4 18.07 4.72 -3.97
C ARG A 4 16.66 4.51 -3.43
N SER A 5 15.64 4.76 -4.27
CA SER A 5 14.25 4.54 -3.87
C SER A 5 13.98 3.08 -3.57
N LEU A 6 14.55 2.17 -4.35
CA LEU A 6 14.42 0.74 -4.10
C LEU A 6 15.15 0.34 -2.81
N GLU A 7 16.31 0.94 -2.53
CA GLU A 7 17.06 0.68 -1.31
C GLU A 7 16.28 1.09 -0.06
N ASP A 8 15.46 2.14 -0.16
CA ASP A 8 14.65 2.61 0.96
C ASP A 8 13.62 1.58 1.41
N LEU A 9 13.27 0.62 0.56
CA LEU A 9 12.32 -0.43 0.89
C LEU A 9 13.00 -1.68 1.46
N GLN A 10 14.31 -1.78 1.39
CA GLN A 10 15.03 -2.96 1.86
C GLN A 10 14.80 -3.17 3.36
N GLY A 11 14.40 -4.37 3.74
CA GLY A 11 14.13 -4.73 5.13
C GLY A 11 12.80 -4.23 5.66
N ARG A 12 12.03 -3.48 4.86
CA ARG A 12 10.73 -2.98 5.27
C ARG A 12 9.66 -4.06 5.13
N CYS A 13 8.65 -4.01 5.98
CA CYS A 13 7.51 -4.89 5.96
C CYS A 13 6.30 -4.12 5.41
N LEU A 14 5.77 -4.54 4.28
CA LEU A 14 4.76 -3.78 3.53
C LEU A 14 3.52 -4.61 3.30
N LEU A 15 2.35 -4.02 3.58
CA LEU A 15 1.05 -4.62 3.30
C LEU A 15 0.59 -4.21 1.90
N ILE A 16 0.09 -5.16 1.13
CA ILE A 16 -0.53 -4.90 -0.16
C ILE A 16 -2.01 -5.24 -0.07
N VAL A 17 -2.88 -4.28 -0.43
CA VAL A 17 -4.33 -4.49 -0.52
C VAL A 17 -4.74 -4.22 -1.96
N GLU A 18 -5.02 -5.29 -2.70
CA GLU A 18 -5.28 -5.24 -4.13
C GLU A 18 -6.02 -6.51 -4.54
N ASP A 19 -7.17 -6.36 -5.22
CA ASP A 19 -7.97 -7.51 -5.65
C ASP A 19 -7.66 -8.01 -7.07
N ASP A 20 -6.97 -7.21 -7.88
CA ASP A 20 -6.54 -7.65 -9.21
C ASP A 20 -5.30 -8.54 -9.07
N TYR A 21 -5.44 -9.80 -9.48
CA TYR A 21 -4.38 -10.80 -9.31
C TYR A 21 -3.08 -10.37 -9.98
N MET A 22 -3.15 -9.83 -11.19
CA MET A 22 -1.93 -9.48 -11.94
C MET A 22 -1.22 -8.30 -11.29
N ILE A 23 -1.97 -7.28 -10.87
CA ILE A 23 -1.39 -6.13 -10.19
C ILE A 23 -0.79 -6.56 -8.85
N ALA A 24 -1.52 -7.35 -8.08
CA ALA A 24 -1.05 -7.83 -6.77
C ALA A 24 0.24 -8.65 -6.92
N THR A 25 0.32 -9.50 -7.94
CA THR A 25 1.50 -10.31 -8.21
C THR A 25 2.70 -9.44 -8.58
N ASP A 26 2.48 -8.44 -9.44
CA ASP A 26 3.55 -7.52 -9.84
C ASP A 26 4.06 -6.72 -8.66
N LEU A 27 3.16 -6.18 -7.84
CA LEU A 27 3.55 -5.42 -6.65
C LEU A 27 4.35 -6.27 -5.69
N THR A 28 3.91 -7.51 -5.44
CA THR A 28 4.61 -8.43 -4.56
C THR A 28 6.03 -8.67 -5.05
N ARG A 29 6.18 -8.97 -6.35
CA ARG A 29 7.48 -9.24 -6.93
C ARG A 29 8.40 -8.02 -6.86
N TRP A 30 7.88 -6.81 -7.19
CA TRP A 30 8.68 -5.60 -7.14
C TRP A 30 9.20 -5.32 -5.73
N PHE A 31 8.35 -5.49 -4.72
CA PHE A 31 8.74 -5.24 -3.33
C PHE A 31 9.73 -6.29 -2.84
N GLU A 32 9.49 -7.56 -3.15
CA GLU A 32 10.43 -8.62 -2.75
C GLU A 32 11.78 -8.46 -3.42
N ASP A 33 11.79 -8.06 -4.70
CA ASP A 33 13.05 -7.80 -5.41
C ASP A 33 13.80 -6.62 -4.80
N ALA A 34 13.10 -5.67 -4.19
CA ALA A 34 13.70 -4.54 -3.50
C ALA A 34 14.15 -4.89 -2.07
N GLY A 35 13.96 -6.12 -1.65
CA GLY A 35 14.39 -6.58 -0.32
C GLY A 35 13.35 -6.37 0.77
N ALA A 36 12.12 -6.05 0.42
CA ALA A 36 11.04 -5.89 1.39
C ALA A 36 10.36 -7.23 1.68
N GLU A 37 9.77 -7.32 2.86
CA GLU A 37 8.87 -8.41 3.21
C GLU A 37 7.44 -7.98 2.87
N VAL A 38 6.66 -8.84 2.22
CA VAL A 38 5.30 -8.53 1.82
C VAL A 38 4.30 -9.27 2.71
N VAL A 39 3.36 -8.53 3.27
CA VAL A 39 2.20 -9.07 3.98
C VAL A 39 1.01 -8.98 3.02
N GLY A 40 0.32 -10.08 2.81
CA GLY A 40 -0.71 -10.18 1.78
C GLY A 40 -0.15 -10.78 0.51
N PRO A 41 -0.63 -10.40 -0.67
CA PRO A 41 -1.66 -9.37 -0.90
C PRO A 41 -3.03 -9.80 -0.40
N ALA A 42 -3.80 -8.82 0.10
CA ALA A 42 -5.16 -9.04 0.52
C ALA A 42 -6.12 -8.59 -0.59
N GLY A 43 -6.98 -9.49 -1.03
CA GLY A 43 -7.93 -9.21 -2.10
C GLY A 43 -9.33 -8.89 -1.61
N SER A 44 -9.52 -8.69 -0.31
CA SER A 44 -10.81 -8.32 0.27
C SER A 44 -10.59 -7.45 1.50
N LEU A 45 -11.61 -6.67 1.87
CA LEU A 45 -11.53 -5.85 3.08
C LEU A 45 -11.34 -6.69 4.33
N GLY A 46 -12.09 -7.80 4.44
CA GLY A 46 -12.00 -8.67 5.61
C GLY A 46 -10.60 -9.23 5.80
N LYS A 47 -9.99 -9.71 4.72
CA LYS A 47 -8.63 -10.23 4.78
C LYS A 47 -7.63 -9.12 5.14
N ALA A 48 -7.80 -7.94 4.54
CA ALA A 48 -6.91 -6.81 4.82
C ALA A 48 -6.99 -6.39 6.29
N LEU A 49 -8.19 -6.27 6.83
CA LEU A 49 -8.39 -5.90 8.23
C LEU A 49 -7.78 -6.94 9.17
N ALA A 50 -7.94 -8.23 8.86
CA ALA A 50 -7.34 -9.30 9.66
C ALA A 50 -5.81 -9.21 9.65
N LEU A 51 -5.22 -8.91 8.48
CA LEU A 51 -3.77 -8.77 8.37
C LEU A 51 -3.25 -7.56 9.12
N VAL A 52 -3.99 -6.43 9.13
CA VAL A 52 -3.62 -5.27 9.92
C VAL A 52 -3.64 -5.61 11.41
N THR A 53 -4.71 -6.27 11.87
CA THR A 53 -4.84 -6.65 13.28
C THR A 53 -3.67 -7.52 13.73
N THR A 54 -3.26 -8.48 12.88
CA THR A 54 -2.20 -9.42 13.23
C THR A 54 -0.80 -8.83 13.10
N ASN A 55 -0.60 -7.89 12.18
CA ASN A 55 0.74 -7.47 11.78
C ASN A 55 1.06 -5.99 12.04
N HIS A 56 0.13 -5.20 12.60
CA HIS A 56 0.36 -3.75 12.71
C HIS A 56 1.65 -3.38 13.43
N ASP A 57 2.09 -4.21 14.39
CA ASP A 57 3.33 -3.93 15.16
C ASP A 57 4.58 -3.99 14.29
N ARG A 58 4.54 -4.74 13.20
CA ARG A 58 5.72 -4.90 12.35
C ARG A 58 5.57 -4.27 10.97
N LEU A 59 4.40 -3.76 10.62
CA LEU A 59 4.18 -3.11 9.34
C LEU A 59 4.87 -1.74 9.29
N ASP A 60 5.65 -1.52 8.26
CA ASP A 60 6.32 -0.24 8.00
C ASP A 60 5.51 0.64 7.05
N GLY A 61 4.66 0.05 6.25
CA GLY A 61 3.84 0.79 5.31
C GLY A 61 2.85 -0.10 4.57
N ALA A 62 2.01 0.51 3.76
CA ALA A 62 1.00 -0.22 3.00
C ALA A 62 0.67 0.48 1.69
N VAL A 63 0.24 -0.32 0.71
CA VAL A 63 -0.31 0.16 -0.56
C VAL A 63 -1.76 -0.30 -0.62
N LEU A 64 -2.68 0.64 -0.80
CA LEU A 64 -4.11 0.38 -0.77
C LEU A 64 -4.74 0.75 -2.11
N ASP A 65 -5.27 -0.23 -2.81
CA ASP A 65 -6.20 0.05 -3.91
C ASP A 65 -7.46 0.65 -3.30
N VAL A 66 -7.95 1.76 -3.84
CA VAL A 66 -9.10 2.48 -3.30
C VAL A 66 -10.37 1.62 -3.36
N ASN A 67 -10.52 0.83 -4.41
CA ASN A 67 -11.71 0.02 -4.61
C ASN A 67 -11.34 -1.47 -4.65
N ILE A 68 -11.84 -2.21 -3.67
CA ILE A 68 -11.57 -3.65 -3.51
C ILE A 68 -12.90 -4.39 -3.62
N ARG A 69 -13.12 -5.13 -4.74
CA ARG A 69 -14.34 -5.91 -4.97
C ARG A 69 -15.59 -5.07 -4.76
N ASP A 70 -15.60 -3.88 -5.37
CA ASP A 70 -16.69 -2.92 -5.28
C ASP A 70 -16.91 -2.34 -3.88
N GLU A 71 -15.98 -2.57 -2.96
CA GLU A 71 -15.98 -1.94 -1.64
C GLU A 71 -14.84 -0.94 -1.53
N GLN A 72 -15.08 0.16 -0.83
CA GLN A 72 -14.06 1.17 -0.63
C GLN A 72 -13.10 0.76 0.47
N VAL A 73 -11.82 1.04 0.29
CA VAL A 73 -10.74 0.57 1.17
C VAL A 73 -10.62 1.35 2.48
N PHE A 74 -11.42 2.39 2.68
CA PHE A 74 -11.20 3.33 3.78
C PHE A 74 -11.28 2.73 5.19
N PRO A 75 -12.05 1.68 5.47
CA PRO A 75 -11.94 1.01 6.77
C PRO A 75 -10.53 0.48 7.05
N VAL A 76 -9.82 0.03 6.01
CA VAL A 76 -8.43 -0.42 6.17
C VAL A 76 -7.52 0.78 6.44
N ALA A 77 -7.74 1.89 5.72
CA ALA A 77 -6.98 3.13 5.95
C ALA A 77 -7.18 3.62 7.38
N ASP A 78 -8.42 3.57 7.89
CA ASP A 78 -8.73 3.95 9.26
C ASP A 78 -7.98 3.08 10.27
N ALA A 79 -7.94 1.77 10.04
CA ALA A 79 -7.24 0.84 10.93
C ALA A 79 -5.72 1.09 10.93
N LEU A 80 -5.14 1.36 9.76
CA LEU A 80 -3.72 1.68 9.65
C LEU A 80 -3.40 3.00 10.34
N SER A 81 -4.24 4.02 10.14
CA SER A 81 -4.06 5.32 10.80
C SER A 81 -4.11 5.18 12.32
N ALA A 82 -5.06 4.39 12.82
CA ALA A 82 -5.22 4.17 14.26
C ALA A 82 -4.00 3.49 14.88
N THR A 83 -3.27 2.69 14.12
CA THR A 83 -2.08 1.97 14.60
C THR A 83 -0.76 2.62 14.16
N GLY A 84 -0.83 3.79 13.53
CA GLY A 84 0.36 4.55 13.17
C GLY A 84 1.13 4.02 11.96
N VAL A 85 0.51 3.19 11.13
CA VAL A 85 1.16 2.65 9.94
C VAL A 85 0.90 3.58 8.75
N PRO A 86 1.95 4.15 8.13
CA PRO A 86 1.76 5.00 6.96
C PRO A 86 1.36 4.19 5.73
N PHE A 87 0.64 4.82 4.81
CA PHE A 87 0.18 4.13 3.61
C PHE A 87 0.04 5.11 2.45
N ILE A 88 -0.06 4.55 1.24
CA ILE A 88 -0.37 5.30 0.03
C ILE A 88 -1.55 4.64 -0.66
N PHE A 89 -2.24 5.41 -1.51
CA PHE A 89 -3.33 4.88 -2.31
C PHE A 89 -2.87 4.60 -3.75
N ALA A 90 -3.39 3.51 -4.32
CA ALA A 90 -3.34 3.29 -5.76
C ALA A 90 -4.73 3.59 -6.31
N THR A 91 -4.81 4.50 -7.29
CA THR A 91 -6.10 5.02 -7.76
C THR A 91 -6.25 4.86 -9.26
N GLY A 92 -7.49 4.57 -9.69
CA GLY A 92 -7.88 4.67 -11.09
C GLY A 92 -8.81 5.86 -11.27
N TYR A 93 -10.00 5.61 -11.81
CA TYR A 93 -11.00 6.65 -12.01
C TYR A 93 -11.70 7.07 -10.71
N ASP A 94 -11.41 6.39 -9.62
CA ASP A 94 -12.08 6.54 -8.34
C ASP A 94 -11.34 7.45 -7.36
N ALA A 95 -10.34 8.18 -7.83
CA ALA A 95 -9.56 9.09 -6.96
C ALA A 95 -10.44 10.13 -6.28
N HIS A 96 -11.53 10.54 -6.93
CA HIS A 96 -12.42 11.58 -6.41
C HIS A 96 -13.21 11.15 -5.18
N ILE A 97 -13.29 9.86 -4.88
CA ILE A 97 -14.04 9.38 -3.71
C ILE A 97 -13.19 9.33 -2.44
N ILE A 98 -11.91 9.67 -2.51
CA ILE A 98 -11.04 9.68 -1.34
C ILE A 98 -11.50 10.81 -0.39
N PRO A 99 -11.82 10.49 0.88
CA PRO A 99 -12.25 11.50 1.83
C PRO A 99 -11.19 12.58 2.08
N GLU A 100 -11.63 13.78 2.43
CA GLU A 100 -10.73 14.89 2.72
C GLU A 100 -9.74 14.57 3.84
N ILE A 101 -10.13 13.77 4.81
CA ILE A 101 -9.24 13.37 5.91
C ILE A 101 -7.99 12.68 5.39
N TYR A 102 -8.06 12.07 4.20
CA TYR A 102 -6.94 11.42 3.54
C TYR A 102 -6.40 12.21 2.35
N GLY A 103 -6.77 13.51 2.26
CA GLY A 103 -6.37 14.33 1.13
C GLY A 103 -4.87 14.49 0.96
N ASP A 104 -4.12 14.45 2.07
CA ASP A 104 -2.66 14.59 2.06
C ASP A 104 -1.92 13.27 1.87
N VAL A 105 -2.62 12.15 1.85
CA VAL A 105 -1.99 10.85 1.64
C VAL A 105 -1.52 10.75 0.19
N PRO A 106 -0.25 10.39 -0.05
CA PRO A 106 0.25 10.25 -1.41
C PRO A 106 -0.53 9.19 -2.18
N ARG A 107 -0.67 9.39 -3.46
CA ARG A 107 -1.37 8.47 -4.33
C ARG A 107 -0.62 8.23 -5.62
N CYS A 108 -0.71 7.01 -6.11
CA CYS A 108 -0.14 6.58 -7.37
C CYS A 108 -1.28 6.22 -8.31
N GLU A 109 -1.31 6.82 -9.50
CA GLU A 109 -2.36 6.53 -10.47
C GLU A 109 -2.06 5.21 -11.21
N LYS A 110 -3.10 4.46 -11.49
CA LYS A 110 -2.99 3.26 -12.31
C LYS A 110 -2.87 3.63 -13.79
N PRO A 111 -2.07 2.93 -14.59
CA PRO A 111 -1.28 1.74 -14.24
C PRO A 111 -0.10 2.09 -13.34
N VAL A 112 0.14 1.24 -12.36
CA VAL A 112 1.14 1.50 -11.34
C VAL A 112 2.55 1.36 -11.91
N ASP A 113 3.38 2.37 -11.68
CA ASP A 113 4.80 2.37 -12.05
C ASP A 113 5.62 2.01 -10.82
N ALA A 114 6.41 0.95 -10.92
CA ALA A 114 7.19 0.44 -9.80
C ALA A 114 8.14 1.49 -9.21
N VAL A 115 8.77 2.30 -10.07
CA VAL A 115 9.71 3.33 -9.63
C VAL A 115 9.00 4.42 -8.85
N GLN A 116 7.86 4.91 -9.38
CA GLN A 116 7.08 5.93 -8.70
C GLN A 116 6.54 5.41 -7.38
N LEU A 117 6.03 4.18 -7.37
CA LEU A 117 5.49 3.57 -6.17
C LEU A 117 6.56 3.44 -5.08
N ALA A 118 7.76 2.97 -5.45
CA ALA A 118 8.86 2.83 -4.50
C ALA A 118 9.27 4.19 -3.93
N ARG A 119 9.26 5.24 -4.76
CA ARG A 119 9.58 6.59 -4.31
C ARG A 119 8.57 7.10 -3.30
N LEU A 120 7.27 6.92 -3.60
CA LEU A 120 6.21 7.38 -2.70
C LEU A 120 6.25 6.62 -1.37
N LEU A 121 6.42 5.30 -1.43
CA LEU A 121 6.53 4.49 -0.21
C LEU A 121 7.75 4.89 0.61
N GLY A 122 8.90 5.08 -0.05
CA GLY A 122 10.11 5.50 0.65
C GLY A 122 9.92 6.80 1.41
N GLN A 123 9.13 7.74 0.87
CA GLN A 123 8.86 9.00 1.52
C GLN A 123 8.07 8.83 2.82
N VAL A 124 7.12 7.88 2.86
CA VAL A 124 6.27 7.71 4.04
C VAL A 124 6.86 6.74 5.06
N VAL A 125 7.53 5.65 4.62
CA VAL A 125 8.10 4.68 5.57
C VAL A 125 9.39 5.17 6.20
N GLY A 126 10.05 6.15 5.62
CA GLY A 126 11.29 6.72 6.17
C GLY A 126 11.08 7.71 7.30
N GLN A 127 9.84 7.96 7.66
CA GLN A 127 9.50 8.93 8.71
C GLN A 127 9.22 8.23 10.07
#